data_1e13524a3c8189b801744d43590eb6e8
#
_entry.id   1e13524a3c8189b801744d43590eb6e8
#
_cell.length_a   1.000
_cell.length_b   1.000
_cell.length_c   1.000
_cell.angle_alpha   90.00
_cell.angle_beta   90.00
_cell.angle_gamma   90.00
#
_symmetry.space_group_name_H-M   'P 1'
#
loop_
_entity.id
_entity.type
_entity.pdbx_description
1 polymer ?
#
loop_
_entity_poly.entity_id
_entity_poly.type
_entity_poly.pdbx_seq_one_letter_code
_entity_poly.pdbx_strand_id
1 'polypeptide(L)'
;MKELKKLALILRALGITAKVESEPIYFGSELISDNIFCFCKKGDVRFDIWYEETNEFELHFTFKDTLVYDTLYLDSLIQVVSEITSTISKFEG
;
A
#
# COMPACT_ATOMS: atom_id res chain seq x y z
N MET A 1 4.92 7.02 -9.87
CA MET A 1 3.95 5.95 -10.09
C MET A 1 2.53 6.49 -10.02
N LYS A 2 1.87 6.55 -11.14
CA LYS A 2 0.57 7.22 -11.28
C LYS A 2 -0.55 6.56 -10.48
N GLU A 3 -0.63 5.22 -10.52
CA GLU A 3 -1.67 4.47 -9.83
C GLU A 3 -1.54 4.57 -8.32
N LEU A 4 -0.32 4.53 -7.79
CA LEU A 4 -0.09 4.65 -6.36
C LEU A 4 -0.36 6.06 -5.87
N LYS A 5 -0.09 7.10 -6.66
CA LYS A 5 -0.41 8.49 -6.32
C LYS A 5 -1.92 8.70 -6.26
N LYS A 6 -2.67 8.12 -7.21
CA LYS A 6 -4.13 8.18 -7.18
C LYS A 6 -4.69 7.49 -5.93
N LEU A 7 -4.14 6.31 -5.61
CA LEU A 7 -4.54 5.58 -4.41
C LEU A 7 -4.32 6.42 -3.15
N ALA A 8 -3.14 7.03 -3.02
CA ALA A 8 -2.82 7.85 -1.86
C ALA A 8 -3.78 9.03 -1.72
N LEU A 9 -4.13 9.70 -2.84
CA LEU A 9 -5.08 10.80 -2.83
C LEU A 9 -6.47 10.36 -2.35
N ILE A 10 -6.95 9.22 -2.84
CA ILE A 10 -8.26 8.69 -2.45
C ILE A 10 -8.26 8.36 -0.95
N LEU A 11 -7.23 7.68 -0.47
CA LEU A 11 -7.14 7.30 0.93
C LEU A 11 -7.07 8.50 1.86
N ARG A 12 -6.31 9.54 1.49
CA ARG A 12 -6.27 10.79 2.26
C ARG A 12 -7.63 11.46 2.31
N ALA A 13 -8.37 11.46 1.20
CA ALA A 13 -9.71 12.03 1.16
C ALA A 13 -10.68 11.29 2.08
N LEU A 14 -10.41 10.03 2.38
CA LEU A 14 -11.20 9.22 3.31
C LEU A 14 -10.72 9.33 4.76
N GLY A 15 -9.74 10.20 5.03
CA GLY A 15 -9.23 10.40 6.38
C GLY A 15 -8.17 9.38 6.80
N ILE A 16 -7.59 8.66 5.85
CA ILE A 16 -6.55 7.67 6.11
C ILE A 16 -5.20 8.29 5.76
N THR A 17 -4.22 8.20 6.66
CA THR A 17 -2.86 8.65 6.37
C THR A 17 -2.29 7.78 5.26
N ALA A 18 -1.86 8.40 4.17
CA ALA A 18 -1.32 7.67 3.02
C ALA A 18 -0.22 8.48 2.33
N LYS A 19 0.79 7.78 1.84
CA LYS A 19 1.95 8.41 1.23
C LYS A 19 2.62 7.43 0.26
N VAL A 20 3.14 7.96 -0.86
CA VAL A 20 3.99 7.18 -1.77
C VAL A 20 5.43 7.35 -1.33
N GLU A 21 6.12 6.25 -1.12
CA GLU A 21 7.52 6.19 -0.71
C GLU A 21 8.36 5.55 -1.81
N SER A 22 9.64 5.93 -1.86
CA SER A 22 10.60 5.35 -2.79
C SER A 22 11.85 4.97 -2.00
N GLU A 23 12.23 3.70 -2.08
CA GLU A 23 13.45 3.19 -1.46
C GLU A 23 14.40 2.73 -2.57
N PRO A 24 15.57 3.39 -2.74
CA PRO A 24 16.52 2.97 -3.75
C PRO A 24 17.16 1.64 -3.40
N ILE A 25 17.36 0.79 -4.40
CA ILE A 25 18.04 -0.50 -4.25
C ILE A 25 19.38 -0.42 -4.94
N TYR A 26 20.45 -0.65 -4.20
CA TYR A 26 21.82 -0.56 -4.70
C TYR A 26 22.50 -1.93 -4.74
N PHE A 27 23.38 -2.10 -5.72
CA PHE A 27 24.37 -3.18 -5.73
C PHE A 27 25.73 -2.51 -5.66
N GLY A 28 26.39 -2.57 -4.49
CA GLY A 28 27.58 -1.76 -4.25
C GLY A 28 27.22 -0.28 -4.23
N SER A 29 27.83 0.52 -5.12
CA SER A 29 27.54 1.94 -5.25
C SER A 29 26.61 2.23 -6.45
N GLU A 30 26.16 1.18 -7.15
CA GLU A 30 25.33 1.33 -8.35
C GLU A 30 23.85 1.19 -8.01
N LEU A 31 23.05 2.18 -8.44
CA LEU A 31 21.61 2.14 -8.30
C LEU A 31 21.03 1.14 -9.31
N ILE A 32 20.39 0.07 -8.81
CA ILE A 32 19.78 -0.95 -9.67
C ILE A 32 18.34 -0.58 -9.99
N SER A 33 17.57 -0.19 -8.95
CA SER A 33 16.16 0.15 -9.12
C SER A 33 15.65 0.92 -7.91
N ASP A 34 14.43 1.46 -8.04
CA ASP A 34 13.71 2.05 -6.92
C ASP A 34 12.56 1.13 -6.53
N ASN A 35 12.44 0.86 -5.23
CA ASN A 35 11.28 0.18 -4.68
C ASN A 35 10.25 1.25 -4.34
N ILE A 36 9.20 1.37 -5.15
CA ILE A 36 8.18 2.39 -4.99
C ILE A 36 6.90 1.74 -4.48
N PHE A 37 6.38 2.25 -3.39
CA PHE A 37 5.16 1.71 -2.80
C PHE A 37 4.35 2.82 -2.15
N CYS A 38 3.04 2.56 -1.96
CA CYS A 38 2.17 3.42 -1.17
C CYS A 38 1.98 2.76 0.18
N PHE A 39 2.24 3.48 1.28
CA PHE A 39 1.78 2.97 2.55
C PHE A 39 0.58 3.77 3.02
N CYS A 40 -0.29 3.13 3.78
CA CYS A 40 -1.37 3.82 4.47
C CYS A 40 -1.51 3.27 5.88
N LYS A 41 -1.98 4.12 6.77
CA LYS A 41 -2.10 3.76 8.18
C LYS A 41 -3.29 4.47 8.80
N LYS A 42 -4.03 3.72 9.62
CA LYS A 42 -5.05 4.28 10.51
C LYS A 42 -5.09 3.44 11.79
N GLY A 43 -4.74 4.08 12.92
CA GLY A 43 -4.59 3.36 14.18
C GLY A 43 -3.49 2.31 14.08
N ASP A 44 -3.83 1.07 14.38
CA ASP A 44 -2.91 -0.07 14.33
C ASP A 44 -2.93 -0.81 12.99
N VAL A 45 -3.77 -0.37 12.05
CA VAL A 45 -3.88 -0.97 10.72
C VAL A 45 -2.90 -0.29 9.79
N ARG A 46 -2.05 -1.07 9.13
CA ARG A 46 -1.11 -0.57 8.14
C ARG A 46 -1.14 -1.45 6.89
N PHE A 47 -1.14 -0.80 5.73
CA PHE A 47 -0.98 -1.47 4.44
C PHE A 47 0.23 -0.91 3.72
N ASP A 48 0.98 -1.79 3.07
CA ASP A 48 1.99 -1.42 2.09
C ASP A 48 1.52 -1.99 0.76
N ILE A 49 1.47 -1.15 -0.27
CA ILE A 49 0.86 -1.47 -1.56
C ILE A 49 1.85 -1.17 -2.68
N TRP A 50 2.11 -2.17 -3.50
CA TRP A 50 2.91 -2.05 -4.72
C TRP A 50 2.02 -2.19 -5.94
N TYR A 51 2.38 -1.53 -7.03
CA TYR A 51 1.72 -1.71 -8.32
C TYR A 51 2.67 -2.47 -9.25
N GLU A 52 2.26 -3.67 -9.63
CA GLU A 52 3.09 -4.60 -10.37
C GLU A 52 3.01 -4.40 -11.88
N GLU A 53 3.99 -4.94 -12.62
CA GLU A 53 4.01 -4.91 -14.08
C GLU A 53 2.83 -5.64 -14.71
N THR A 54 2.21 -6.54 -13.97
CA THR A 54 1.02 -7.27 -14.38
C THR A 54 -0.25 -6.42 -14.31
N ASN A 55 -0.13 -5.14 -13.93
CA ASN A 55 -1.25 -4.21 -13.68
C ASN A 55 -2.10 -4.63 -12.49
N GLU A 56 -1.48 -5.31 -11.54
CA GLU A 56 -2.14 -5.69 -10.28
C GLU A 56 -1.51 -4.94 -9.11
N PHE A 57 -2.32 -4.71 -8.09
CA PHE A 57 -1.84 -4.17 -6.81
C PHE A 57 -1.52 -5.33 -5.88
N GLU A 58 -0.33 -5.31 -5.29
CA GLU A 58 0.05 -6.27 -4.26
C GLU A 58 -0.07 -5.58 -2.90
N LEU A 59 -0.82 -6.17 -1.99
CA LEU A 59 -1.07 -5.62 -0.66
C LEU A 59 -0.41 -6.47 0.42
N HIS A 60 0.26 -5.78 1.35
CA HIS A 60 0.75 -6.37 2.60
C HIS A 60 0.00 -5.69 3.74
N PHE A 61 -0.62 -6.47 4.60
CA PHE A 61 -1.39 -5.96 5.73
C PHE A 61 -0.71 -6.32 7.05
N THR A 62 -0.50 -5.31 7.88
CA THR A 62 0.08 -5.42 9.21
C THR A 62 -0.89 -4.86 10.24
N PHE A 63 -1.11 -5.58 11.32
CA PHE A 63 -1.94 -5.13 12.44
C PHE A 63 -1.10 -5.18 13.72
N LYS A 64 -0.97 -4.03 14.40
CA LYS A 64 -0.12 -3.90 15.61
C LYS A 64 1.29 -4.44 15.37
N ASP A 65 1.88 -4.04 14.23
CA ASP A 65 3.22 -4.42 13.80
C ASP A 65 3.41 -5.93 13.54
N THR A 66 2.34 -6.69 13.45
CA THR A 66 2.38 -8.11 13.12
C THR A 66 1.79 -8.32 11.73
N LEU A 67 2.54 -8.96 10.85
CA LEU A 67 2.10 -9.25 9.49
C LEU A 67 0.89 -10.19 9.51
N VAL A 68 -0.20 -9.78 8.88
CA VAL A 68 -1.41 -10.59 8.74
C VAL A 68 -1.41 -11.33 7.41
N TYR A 69 -1.11 -10.61 6.31
CA TYR A 69 -0.89 -11.23 5.01
C TYR A 69 0.06 -10.37 4.17
N ASP A 70 0.73 -10.98 3.21
CA ASP A 70 1.73 -10.30 2.37
C ASP A 70 1.60 -10.56 0.87
N THR A 71 0.55 -11.23 0.45
CA THR A 71 0.41 -11.63 -0.97
C THR A 71 -1.02 -11.52 -1.48
N LEU A 72 -1.74 -10.49 -1.09
CA LEU A 72 -3.06 -10.24 -1.68
C LEU A 72 -2.88 -9.40 -2.95
N TYR A 73 -3.35 -9.93 -4.08
CA TYR A 73 -3.32 -9.25 -5.36
C TYR A 73 -4.71 -8.82 -5.77
N LEU A 74 -4.86 -7.53 -6.12
CA LEU A 74 -6.13 -6.95 -6.59
C LEU A 74 -5.87 -6.19 -7.88
N ASP A 75 -6.83 -6.20 -8.79
CA ASP A 75 -6.63 -5.67 -10.14
C ASP A 75 -7.27 -4.30 -10.39
N SER A 76 -7.87 -3.67 -9.38
CA SER A 76 -8.42 -2.33 -9.55
C SER A 76 -8.27 -1.47 -8.30
N LEU A 77 -8.22 -0.14 -8.49
CA LEU A 77 -8.17 0.82 -7.40
C LEU A 77 -9.38 0.68 -6.48
N ILE A 78 -10.57 0.45 -7.04
CA ILE A 78 -11.79 0.29 -6.27
C ILE A 78 -11.69 -0.90 -5.31
N GLN A 79 -11.16 -2.02 -5.79
CA GLN A 79 -10.96 -3.21 -4.95
C GLN A 79 -9.95 -2.94 -3.83
N VAL A 80 -8.86 -2.23 -4.13
CA VAL A 80 -7.85 -1.88 -3.12
C VAL A 80 -8.45 -0.98 -2.04
N VAL A 81 -9.14 0.09 -2.44
CA VAL A 81 -9.79 1.00 -1.49
C VAL A 81 -10.83 0.26 -0.64
N SER A 82 -11.62 -0.62 -1.26
CA SER A 82 -12.62 -1.41 -0.57
C SER A 82 -11.98 -2.35 0.46
N GLU A 83 -10.90 -3.02 0.10
CA GLU A 83 -10.18 -3.92 1.01
C GLU A 83 -9.62 -3.14 2.22
N ILE A 84 -8.99 -2.00 1.97
CA ILE A 84 -8.40 -1.16 3.02
C ILE A 84 -9.49 -0.64 3.96
N THR A 85 -10.56 -0.06 3.42
CA THR A 85 -11.62 0.52 4.23
C THR A 85 -12.38 -0.53 5.02
N SER A 86 -12.65 -1.68 4.43
CA SER A 86 -13.30 -2.81 5.11
C SER A 86 -12.44 -3.33 6.25
N THR A 87 -11.14 -3.45 6.03
CA THR A 87 -10.19 -3.92 7.04
C THR A 87 -10.10 -2.94 8.20
N ILE A 88 -10.01 -1.64 7.91
CA ILE A 88 -9.99 -0.61 8.96
C ILE A 88 -11.27 -0.68 9.79
N SER A 89 -12.42 -0.79 9.14
CA SER A 89 -13.70 -0.91 9.83
C SER A 89 -13.75 -2.14 10.73
N LYS A 90 -13.20 -3.25 10.26
CA LYS A 90 -13.21 -4.52 11.00
C LYS A 90 -12.26 -4.51 12.20
N PHE A 91 -11.07 -3.92 12.06
CA PHE A 91 -10.03 -3.97 13.09
C PHE A 91 -10.01 -2.74 14.02
N GLU A 92 -10.48 -1.59 13.54
CA GLU A 92 -10.47 -0.33 14.30
C GLU A 92 -11.88 0.14 14.68
N GLY A 93 -12.85 -0.45 14.07
CA GLY A 93 -14.27 -0.17 14.38
C GLY A 93 -14.76 -1.00 15.51
#